data_49a89ea0080aa62032d0dec82ce4e81b
#
_entry.id   49a89ea0080aa62032d0dec82ce4e81b
#
_cell.length_a   1.000
_cell.length_b   1.000
_cell.length_c   1.000
_cell.angle_alpha   90.00
_cell.angle_beta   90.00
_cell.angle_gamma   90.00
#
_symmetry.space_group_name_H-M   'P 1'
#
loop_
_entity.id
_entity.type
_entity.pdbx_description
1 polymer ?
#
loop_
_entity_poly.entity_id
_entity_poly.type
_entity_poly.pdbx_seq_one_letter_code
_entity_poly.pdbx_strand_id
1 'polypeptide(L)'
;MRIVFVRHGEPDYSKDSLTEKGWREAELLAKRISKWKVEEFYCSPLGRAKDTASCTLKAMGREAVILPWIREFSYHIDDPVTKRHSIPWDFVPSYWTKESLMYDIDGWTQADVMKQNPIIESAYKDVCQNFDKLLASYGYIRENNFYRMPGKKERFVAGTVSKDGSPFADHDDDSLSEPTIVIFCHLGVICVVLSHLLNIPFPLLVHGFFLPTTSLTIVSSEEHWSNEAYFRVQAIGDVHHLLNGKEPISSAGSFVKAFQG
;
A
#
# COMPACT_ATOMS: atom_id res chain seq x y z
N MET A 1 -0.68 -0.93 -15.22
CA MET A 1 0.29 -0.17 -14.39
C MET A 1 0.72 -0.98 -13.17
N ARG A 2 1.86 -0.62 -12.56
CA ARG A 2 2.33 -1.22 -11.31
C ARG A 2 2.46 -0.16 -10.23
N ILE A 3 1.98 -0.47 -9.04
CA ILE A 3 2.04 0.40 -7.87
C ILE A 3 2.88 -0.31 -6.82
N VAL A 4 3.96 0.33 -6.37
CA VAL A 4 4.84 -0.21 -5.34
C VAL A 4 4.71 0.66 -4.10
N PHE A 5 4.05 0.13 -3.08
CA PHE A 5 4.00 0.78 -1.76
C PHE A 5 5.24 0.39 -0.97
N VAL A 6 5.86 1.38 -0.36
CA VAL A 6 7.01 1.23 0.53
C VAL A 6 6.60 1.70 1.92
N ARG A 7 6.63 0.81 2.92
CA ARG A 7 6.54 1.24 4.31
C ARG A 7 7.84 1.93 4.70
N HIS A 8 7.77 3.05 5.43
CA HIS A 8 8.96 3.75 5.95
C HIS A 8 9.91 2.80 6.70
N GLY A 9 11.20 3.17 6.79
CA GLY A 9 12.22 2.47 7.57
C GLY A 9 11.95 2.48 9.07
N GLU A 10 12.75 1.75 9.85
CA GLU A 10 12.57 1.69 11.31
C GLU A 10 12.55 3.09 11.91
N PRO A 11 11.42 3.47 12.59
CA PRO A 11 11.16 4.85 12.95
C PRO A 11 11.78 5.24 14.29
N ASP A 12 12.31 6.46 14.38
CA ASP A 12 12.47 7.22 15.61
C ASP A 12 11.27 8.19 15.72
N TYR A 13 10.24 7.78 16.44
CA TYR A 13 9.02 8.59 16.59
C TYR A 13 9.26 9.90 17.34
N SER A 14 10.32 10.02 18.13
CA SER A 14 10.62 11.24 18.86
C SER A 14 11.05 12.39 17.97
N LYS A 15 11.57 12.07 16.78
CA LYS A 15 12.07 13.03 15.78
C LYS A 15 11.25 13.01 14.49
N ASP A 16 10.23 12.12 14.38
CA ASP A 16 9.57 11.78 13.10
C ASP A 16 10.57 11.48 11.99
N SER A 17 11.61 10.68 12.30
CA SER A 17 12.70 10.32 11.40
C SER A 17 12.98 8.81 11.49
N LEU A 18 14.16 8.38 11.08
CA LEU A 18 14.62 7.00 11.12
C LEU A 18 15.65 6.78 12.23
N THR A 19 15.66 5.56 12.80
CA THR A 19 16.79 5.09 13.62
C THR A 19 18.01 4.85 12.72
N GLU A 20 19.20 4.64 13.33
CA GLU A 20 20.39 4.22 12.57
C GLU A 20 20.13 2.97 11.73
N LYS A 21 19.35 2.01 12.27
CA LYS A 21 18.89 0.84 11.54
C LYS A 21 18.00 1.22 10.36
N GLY A 22 17.00 2.08 10.59
CA GLY A 22 16.10 2.56 9.56
C GLY A 22 16.81 3.23 8.38
N TRP A 23 17.91 3.96 8.65
CA TRP A 23 18.75 4.53 7.60
C TRP A 23 19.47 3.46 6.78
N ARG A 24 20.03 2.40 7.42
CA ARG A 24 20.63 1.28 6.68
C ARG A 24 19.59 0.54 5.84
N GLU A 25 18.39 0.32 6.37
CA GLU A 25 17.26 -0.26 5.64
C GLU A 25 16.94 0.58 4.38
N ALA A 26 16.85 1.90 4.52
CA ALA A 26 16.56 2.82 3.41
C ALA A 26 17.67 2.83 2.34
N GLU A 27 18.94 2.73 2.73
CA GLU A 27 20.06 2.61 1.80
C GLU A 27 20.03 1.29 1.00
N LEU A 28 19.69 0.17 1.65
CA LEU A 28 19.53 -1.12 0.96
C LEU A 28 18.34 -1.09 -0.01
N LEU A 29 17.24 -0.48 0.39
CA LEU A 29 16.08 -0.24 -0.46
C LEU A 29 16.46 0.60 -1.69
N ALA A 30 17.21 1.68 -1.49
CA ALA A 30 17.68 2.55 -2.57
C ALA A 30 18.49 1.79 -3.62
N LYS A 31 19.40 0.89 -3.19
CA LYS A 31 20.18 0.02 -4.10
C LYS A 31 19.30 -0.92 -4.94
N ARG A 32 18.10 -1.24 -4.46
CA ARG A 32 17.12 -2.07 -5.19
C ARG A 32 16.31 -1.25 -6.18
N ILE A 33 15.66 -0.19 -5.68
CA ILE A 33 14.72 0.62 -6.49
C ILE A 33 15.44 1.41 -7.57
N SER A 34 16.68 1.88 -7.33
CA SER A 34 17.45 2.64 -8.32
C SER A 34 17.74 1.89 -9.62
N LYS A 35 17.54 0.58 -9.64
CA LYS A 35 17.67 -0.27 -10.84
C LYS A 35 16.40 -0.32 -11.69
N TRP A 36 15.29 0.26 -11.21
CA TRP A 36 13.99 0.17 -11.86
C TRP A 36 13.70 1.40 -12.72
N LYS A 37 12.93 1.20 -13.78
CA LYS A 37 12.30 2.30 -14.51
C LYS A 37 11.05 2.72 -13.75
N VAL A 38 11.11 3.86 -13.06
CA VAL A 38 10.01 4.41 -12.27
C VAL A 38 9.48 5.66 -12.96
N GLU A 39 8.18 5.67 -13.22
CA GLU A 39 7.48 6.80 -13.84
C GLU A 39 7.43 7.98 -12.87
N GLU A 40 6.90 7.75 -11.66
CA GLU A 40 6.75 8.82 -10.67
C GLU A 40 6.93 8.29 -9.24
N PHE A 41 7.45 9.15 -8.38
CA PHE A 41 7.59 8.93 -6.96
C PHE A 41 6.61 9.79 -6.17
N TYR A 42 5.90 9.16 -5.25
CA TYR A 42 5.01 9.81 -4.29
C TYR A 42 5.49 9.56 -2.87
N CYS A 43 5.25 10.53 -1.98
CA CYS A 43 5.71 10.39 -0.60
C CYS A 43 4.72 11.01 0.39
N SER A 44 4.56 10.35 1.53
CA SER A 44 3.86 10.88 2.70
C SER A 44 4.53 12.17 3.21
N PRO A 45 3.75 13.11 3.78
CA PRO A 45 4.30 14.32 4.38
C PRO A 45 5.12 14.06 5.67
N LEU A 46 5.04 12.87 6.28
CA LEU A 46 5.70 12.57 7.54
C LEU A 46 7.21 12.33 7.36
N GLY A 47 7.99 12.80 8.32
CA GLY A 47 9.46 12.84 8.23
C GLY A 47 10.07 11.46 7.95
N ARG A 48 9.70 10.43 8.71
CA ARG A 48 10.21 9.06 8.53
C ARG A 48 9.98 8.48 7.12
N ALA A 49 8.89 8.86 6.45
CA ALA A 49 8.64 8.45 5.06
C ALA A 49 9.52 9.24 4.08
N LYS A 50 9.67 10.55 4.31
CA LYS A 50 10.58 11.41 3.52
C LYS A 50 12.03 10.95 3.64
N ASP A 51 12.48 10.62 4.84
CA ASP A 51 13.83 10.14 5.11
C ASP A 51 14.08 8.80 4.39
N THR A 52 13.10 7.89 4.46
CA THR A 52 13.17 6.62 3.69
C THR A 52 13.27 6.87 2.19
N ALA A 53 12.45 7.76 1.65
CA ALA A 53 12.46 8.11 0.23
C ALA A 53 13.78 8.78 -0.19
N SER A 54 14.37 9.60 0.68
CA SER A 54 15.51 10.45 0.36
C SER A 54 16.72 9.68 -0.19
N CYS A 55 17.00 8.48 0.34
CA CYS A 55 18.08 7.61 -0.13
C CYS A 55 17.86 7.17 -1.58
N THR A 56 16.65 6.75 -1.92
CA THR A 56 16.28 6.34 -3.27
C THR A 56 16.29 7.52 -4.24
N LEU A 57 15.65 8.62 -3.84
CA LEU A 57 15.52 9.83 -4.67
C LEU A 57 16.90 10.44 -4.97
N LYS A 58 17.78 10.50 -3.98
CA LYS A 58 19.18 10.96 -4.16
C LYS A 58 19.94 10.06 -5.11
N ALA A 59 19.81 8.73 -4.97
CA ALA A 59 20.52 7.78 -5.84
C ALA A 59 20.06 7.87 -7.31
N MET A 60 18.83 8.30 -7.57
CA MET A 60 18.25 8.40 -8.89
C MET A 60 18.23 9.83 -9.47
N GLY A 61 18.62 10.84 -8.69
CA GLY A 61 18.52 12.24 -9.10
C GLY A 61 17.07 12.68 -9.36
N ARG A 62 16.12 12.16 -8.57
CA ARG A 62 14.68 12.39 -8.71
C ARG A 62 14.11 13.07 -7.45
N GLU A 63 12.92 13.60 -7.58
CA GLU A 63 12.10 14.12 -6.48
C GLU A 63 10.81 13.31 -6.35
N ALA A 64 10.10 13.45 -5.24
CA ALA A 64 8.79 12.84 -5.02
C ALA A 64 7.71 13.92 -4.85
N VAL A 65 6.53 13.65 -5.40
CA VAL A 65 5.33 14.45 -5.15
C VAL A 65 4.82 14.13 -3.76
N ILE A 66 4.71 15.14 -2.90
CA ILE A 66 4.16 14.95 -1.54
C ILE A 66 2.64 14.90 -1.59
N LEU A 67 2.08 13.81 -1.11
CA LEU A 67 0.63 13.60 -1.04
C LEU A 67 0.16 13.67 0.42
N PRO A 68 -0.53 14.75 0.85
CA PRO A 68 -0.93 14.91 2.26
C PRO A 68 -1.83 13.80 2.80
N TRP A 69 -2.62 13.17 1.94
CA TRP A 69 -3.60 12.14 2.28
C TRP A 69 -3.01 10.74 2.49
N ILE A 70 -1.73 10.47 2.12
CA ILE A 70 -1.07 9.18 2.41
C ILE A 70 -0.24 9.20 3.70
N ARG A 71 -0.55 10.12 4.63
CA ARG A 71 -0.03 10.06 5.99
C ARG A 71 -0.52 8.81 6.71
N GLU A 72 0.13 8.47 7.84
CA GLU A 72 -0.30 7.28 8.60
C GLU A 72 -1.76 7.38 9.03
N PHE A 73 -2.49 6.29 8.85
CA PHE A 73 -3.89 6.15 9.25
C PHE A 73 -3.96 5.75 10.72
N SER A 74 -3.63 6.66 11.62
CA SER A 74 -3.41 6.42 13.06
C SER A 74 -4.40 7.20 13.93
N TYR A 75 -5.69 6.98 13.76
CA TYR A 75 -6.75 7.62 14.53
C TYR A 75 -7.02 6.83 15.81
N HIS A 76 -6.84 7.47 16.97
CA HIS A 76 -6.95 6.79 18.26
C HIS A 76 -8.40 6.63 18.71
N ILE A 77 -8.62 5.57 19.45
CA ILE A 77 -9.85 5.21 20.15
C ILE A 77 -9.49 4.66 21.52
N ASP A 78 -10.47 4.52 22.41
CA ASP A 78 -10.30 3.80 23.67
C ASP A 78 -10.59 2.32 23.45
N ASP A 79 -9.55 1.49 23.59
CA ASP A 79 -9.68 0.04 23.42
C ASP A 79 -10.72 -0.53 24.42
N PRO A 80 -11.74 -1.23 23.96
CA PRO A 80 -12.85 -1.67 24.80
C PRO A 80 -12.46 -2.73 25.83
N VAL A 81 -11.34 -3.43 25.64
CA VAL A 81 -10.84 -4.48 26.54
C VAL A 81 -9.72 -3.95 27.43
N THR A 82 -8.67 -3.38 26.83
CA THR A 82 -7.48 -2.94 27.57
C THR A 82 -7.65 -1.55 28.19
N LYS A 83 -8.68 -0.80 27.78
CA LYS A 83 -8.95 0.60 28.18
C LYS A 83 -7.82 1.58 27.84
N ARG A 84 -6.90 1.21 26.96
CA ARG A 84 -5.83 2.08 26.49
C ARG A 84 -6.33 2.98 25.38
N HIS A 85 -5.92 4.23 25.40
CA HIS A 85 -6.07 5.12 24.26
C HIS A 85 -5.01 4.76 23.22
N SER A 86 -5.43 4.09 22.15
CA SER A 86 -4.53 3.47 21.17
C SER A 86 -5.13 3.48 19.77
N ILE A 87 -4.34 3.05 18.82
CA ILE A 87 -4.77 2.87 17.43
C ILE A 87 -5.70 1.66 17.31
N PRO A 88 -6.73 1.70 16.43
CA PRO A 88 -7.80 0.70 16.40
C PRO A 88 -7.45 -0.62 15.71
N TRP A 89 -6.18 -0.93 15.49
CA TRP A 89 -5.73 -2.21 14.94
C TRP A 89 -4.83 -3.02 15.87
N ASP A 90 -4.80 -2.63 17.15
CA ASP A 90 -4.12 -3.39 18.19
C ASP A 90 -5.15 -4.09 19.11
N PHE A 91 -6.37 -4.29 18.65
CA PHE A 91 -7.41 -4.96 19.41
C PHE A 91 -7.06 -6.41 19.71
N VAL A 92 -7.42 -6.86 20.92
CA VAL A 92 -7.33 -8.29 21.23
C VAL A 92 -8.24 -9.11 20.30
N PRO A 93 -7.76 -10.28 19.82
CA PRO A 93 -8.52 -11.09 18.86
C PRO A 93 -9.92 -11.47 19.35
N SER A 94 -10.09 -11.76 20.63
CA SER A 94 -11.37 -12.13 21.24
C SER A 94 -12.43 -11.01 21.19
N TYR A 95 -12.03 -9.77 20.92
CA TYR A 95 -12.94 -8.65 20.70
C TYR A 95 -13.28 -8.47 19.22
N TRP A 96 -12.27 -8.13 18.39
CA TRP A 96 -12.56 -7.72 17.01
C TRP A 96 -13.12 -8.87 16.15
N THR A 97 -12.77 -10.13 16.45
CA THR A 97 -13.28 -11.29 15.70
C THR A 97 -14.77 -11.59 15.96
N LYS A 98 -15.35 -11.02 17.02
CA LYS A 98 -16.79 -11.16 17.34
C LYS A 98 -17.63 -9.99 16.83
N GLU A 99 -17.01 -8.88 16.47
CA GLU A 99 -17.70 -7.70 15.96
C GLU A 99 -18.01 -7.90 14.47
N SER A 100 -19.27 -8.19 14.17
CA SER A 100 -19.70 -8.54 12.80
C SER A 100 -19.41 -7.44 11.78
N LEU A 101 -19.51 -6.17 12.19
CA LEU A 101 -19.22 -5.04 11.30
C LEU A 101 -17.76 -4.99 10.87
N MET A 102 -16.81 -5.57 11.62
CA MET A 102 -15.41 -5.63 11.20
C MET A 102 -15.20 -6.45 9.91
N TYR A 103 -16.19 -7.26 9.53
CA TYR A 103 -16.17 -8.08 8.31
C TYR A 103 -16.99 -7.47 7.16
N ASP A 104 -17.59 -6.31 7.37
CA ASP A 104 -18.40 -5.61 6.38
C ASP A 104 -17.57 -4.48 5.75
N ILE A 105 -17.39 -4.53 4.41
CA ILE A 105 -16.59 -3.54 3.67
C ILE A 105 -17.12 -2.12 3.79
N ASP A 106 -18.43 -1.96 3.85
CA ASP A 106 -19.09 -0.66 3.93
C ASP A 106 -19.46 -0.28 5.37
N GLY A 107 -19.60 -1.28 6.24
CA GLY A 107 -20.12 -1.12 7.60
C GLY A 107 -19.08 -1.01 8.70
N TRP A 108 -17.83 -1.36 8.49
CA TRP A 108 -16.83 -1.46 9.57
C TRP A 108 -16.62 -0.15 10.35
N THR A 109 -16.74 1.00 9.69
CA THR A 109 -16.64 2.32 10.34
C THR A 109 -17.83 2.60 11.27
N GLN A 110 -18.92 1.85 11.13
CA GLN A 110 -20.13 1.97 11.93
C GLN A 110 -20.11 1.10 13.21
N ALA A 111 -19.09 0.28 13.41
CA ALA A 111 -18.85 -0.41 14.68
C ALA A 111 -18.73 0.62 15.82
N ASP A 112 -19.33 0.34 16.97
CA ASP A 112 -19.42 1.29 18.09
C ASP A 112 -18.02 1.78 18.54
N VAL A 113 -17.03 0.90 18.48
CA VAL A 113 -15.64 1.27 18.81
C VAL A 113 -15.05 2.26 17.80
N MET A 114 -15.38 2.15 16.52
CA MET A 114 -14.88 3.06 15.48
C MET A 114 -15.57 4.42 15.55
N LYS A 115 -16.85 4.44 15.92
CA LYS A 115 -17.63 5.70 16.13
C LYS A 115 -17.11 6.55 17.28
N GLN A 116 -16.30 6.02 18.17
CA GLN A 116 -15.65 6.84 19.20
C GLN A 116 -14.80 7.96 18.58
N ASN A 117 -14.27 7.73 17.38
CA ASN A 117 -13.55 8.76 16.64
C ASN A 117 -14.20 8.97 15.26
N PRO A 118 -15.10 9.97 15.13
CA PRO A 118 -15.87 10.20 13.91
C PRO A 118 -15.00 10.58 12.69
N ILE A 119 -13.72 10.91 12.92
CA ILE A 119 -12.77 11.22 11.85
C ILE A 119 -12.40 9.95 11.06
N ILE A 120 -12.47 8.76 11.66
CA ILE A 120 -12.07 7.50 11.02
C ILE A 120 -12.79 7.29 9.69
N GLU A 121 -14.11 7.43 9.67
CA GLU A 121 -14.91 7.24 8.46
C GLU A 121 -14.55 8.26 7.37
N SER A 122 -14.49 9.54 7.73
CA SER A 122 -14.18 10.61 6.79
C SER A 122 -12.75 10.50 6.25
N ALA A 123 -11.79 10.15 7.11
CA ALA A 123 -10.40 9.96 6.72
C ALA A 123 -10.22 8.72 5.80
N TYR A 124 -10.94 7.62 6.07
CA TYR A 124 -10.95 6.46 5.18
C TYR A 124 -11.46 6.84 3.79
N LYS A 125 -12.61 7.52 3.73
CA LYS A 125 -13.18 8.01 2.47
C LYS A 125 -12.25 8.99 1.73
N ASP A 126 -11.59 9.88 2.46
CA ASP A 126 -10.63 10.84 1.86
C ASP A 126 -9.45 10.13 1.20
N VAL A 127 -8.86 9.14 1.86
CA VAL A 127 -7.79 8.32 1.27
C VAL A 127 -8.27 7.61 0.00
N CYS A 128 -9.42 6.92 0.06
CA CYS A 128 -9.98 6.19 -1.08
C CYS A 128 -10.25 7.12 -2.28
N GLN A 129 -10.92 8.25 -2.05
CA GLN A 129 -11.26 9.20 -3.10
C GLN A 129 -10.02 9.86 -3.74
N ASN A 130 -9.02 10.22 -2.93
CA ASN A 130 -7.78 10.80 -3.46
C ASN A 130 -6.94 9.75 -4.19
N PHE A 131 -6.98 8.50 -3.75
CA PHE A 131 -6.34 7.41 -4.47
C PHE A 131 -7.01 7.16 -5.83
N ASP A 132 -8.34 7.16 -5.90
CA ASP A 132 -9.06 7.08 -7.19
C ASP A 132 -8.73 8.25 -8.12
N LYS A 133 -8.58 9.48 -7.59
CA LYS A 133 -8.12 10.63 -8.38
C LYS A 133 -6.69 10.42 -8.91
N LEU A 134 -5.80 9.86 -8.09
CA LEU A 134 -4.45 9.51 -8.53
C LEU A 134 -4.50 8.47 -9.65
N LEU A 135 -5.28 7.41 -9.51
CA LEU A 135 -5.44 6.40 -10.57
C LEU A 135 -6.09 6.97 -11.83
N ALA A 136 -7.04 7.90 -11.69
CA ALA A 136 -7.66 8.59 -12.82
C ALA A 136 -6.63 9.38 -13.66
N SER A 137 -5.59 9.96 -13.04
CA SER A 137 -4.51 10.63 -13.76
C SER A 137 -3.66 9.67 -14.62
N TYR A 138 -3.73 8.37 -14.33
CA TYR A 138 -3.15 7.29 -15.14
C TYR A 138 -4.16 6.59 -16.06
N GLY A 139 -5.38 7.11 -16.14
CA GLY A 139 -6.44 6.62 -17.04
C GLY A 139 -7.33 5.52 -16.46
N TYR A 140 -7.25 5.25 -15.14
CA TYR A 140 -8.11 4.29 -14.46
C TYR A 140 -9.23 5.01 -13.71
N ILE A 141 -10.44 4.96 -14.24
CA ILE A 141 -11.63 5.60 -13.66
C ILE A 141 -12.42 4.57 -12.85
N ARG A 142 -12.60 4.81 -11.56
CA ARG A 142 -13.38 3.91 -10.69
C ARG A 142 -14.83 3.84 -11.13
N GLU A 143 -15.35 2.61 -11.27
CA GLU A 143 -16.74 2.30 -11.51
C GLU A 143 -17.16 1.15 -10.57
N ASN A 144 -17.95 1.46 -9.54
CA ASN A 144 -18.24 0.48 -8.48
C ASN A 144 -16.96 -0.13 -7.87
N ASN A 145 -16.75 -1.43 -8.06
CA ASN A 145 -15.64 -2.18 -7.48
C ASN A 145 -14.54 -2.55 -8.50
N PHE A 146 -14.51 -1.92 -9.66
CA PHE A 146 -13.50 -2.10 -10.70
C PHE A 146 -13.14 -0.75 -11.34
N TYR A 147 -12.28 -0.76 -12.34
CA TYR A 147 -11.85 0.44 -13.05
C TYR A 147 -12.11 0.33 -14.54
N ARG A 148 -12.54 1.44 -15.16
CA ARG A 148 -12.58 1.60 -16.61
C ARG A 148 -11.41 2.41 -17.10
N MET A 149 -10.97 2.11 -18.33
CA MET A 149 -9.86 2.80 -18.99
C MET A 149 -10.36 3.45 -20.30
N PRO A 150 -11.22 4.48 -20.23
CA PRO A 150 -11.72 5.15 -21.44
C PRO A 150 -10.55 5.75 -22.22
N GLY A 151 -10.44 5.45 -23.51
CA GLY A 151 -9.38 5.97 -24.38
C GLY A 151 -8.12 5.11 -24.50
N LYS A 152 -7.96 4.04 -23.73
CA LYS A 152 -6.97 3.00 -24.04
C LYS A 152 -7.47 2.15 -25.21
N LYS A 153 -6.55 1.80 -26.14
CA LYS A 153 -6.87 0.78 -27.15
C LYS A 153 -7.18 -0.54 -26.44
N GLU A 154 -8.26 -1.19 -26.83
CA GLU A 154 -8.53 -2.54 -26.35
C GLU A 154 -7.33 -3.44 -26.68
N ARG A 155 -6.72 -3.99 -25.65
CA ARG A 155 -5.64 -4.97 -25.78
C ARG A 155 -6.17 -6.36 -26.12
N PHE A 156 -7.43 -6.62 -25.78
CA PHE A 156 -8.08 -7.90 -25.96
C PHE A 156 -9.32 -7.73 -26.82
N VAL A 157 -9.36 -8.46 -27.93
CA VAL A 157 -10.58 -8.65 -28.71
C VAL A 157 -11.17 -9.98 -28.30
N ALA A 158 -12.45 -9.99 -27.90
CA ALA A 158 -13.14 -11.23 -27.50
C ALA A 158 -12.98 -12.31 -28.58
N GLY A 159 -12.50 -13.49 -28.19
CA GLY A 159 -12.25 -14.62 -29.10
C GLY A 159 -10.87 -14.66 -29.75
N THR A 160 -9.99 -13.72 -29.50
CA THR A 160 -8.57 -13.87 -29.88
C THR A 160 -7.83 -14.62 -28.78
N VAL A 161 -7.02 -15.58 -29.19
CA VAL A 161 -6.07 -16.29 -28.33
C VAL A 161 -4.66 -15.93 -28.79
N SER A 162 -3.74 -15.82 -27.83
CA SER A 162 -2.31 -15.64 -28.13
C SER A 162 -1.75 -16.87 -28.87
N LYS A 163 -0.53 -16.75 -29.41
CA LYS A 163 0.14 -17.82 -30.16
C LYS A 163 0.35 -19.10 -29.35
N ASP A 164 0.40 -19.00 -28.02
CA ASP A 164 0.51 -20.11 -27.08
C ASP A 164 -0.81 -20.72 -26.65
N GLY A 165 -1.95 -20.23 -27.21
CA GLY A 165 -3.30 -20.66 -26.85
C GLY A 165 -3.86 -20.01 -25.59
N SER A 166 -3.14 -19.11 -24.96
CA SER A 166 -3.62 -18.33 -23.82
C SER A 166 -4.70 -17.33 -24.24
N PRO A 167 -5.76 -17.10 -23.44
CA PRO A 167 -6.72 -16.03 -23.71
C PRO A 167 -6.16 -14.63 -23.44
N PHE A 168 -4.88 -14.52 -23.08
CA PHE A 168 -4.20 -13.27 -22.75
C PHE A 168 -3.25 -12.86 -23.86
N ALA A 169 -3.07 -11.55 -24.07
CA ALA A 169 -2.14 -11.03 -25.08
C ALA A 169 -0.69 -11.45 -24.78
N ASP A 170 0.09 -11.62 -25.86
CA ASP A 170 1.55 -11.80 -25.76
C ASP A 170 2.16 -10.68 -24.90
N HIS A 171 2.75 -11.03 -23.78
CA HIS A 171 3.41 -10.11 -22.86
C HIS A 171 4.79 -9.62 -23.35
N ASP A 172 5.24 -10.12 -24.51
CA ASP A 172 6.59 -9.87 -25.06
C ASP A 172 6.74 -8.55 -25.84
N ASP A 173 5.68 -7.72 -25.89
CA ASP A 173 5.80 -6.39 -26.49
C ASP A 173 6.35 -5.37 -25.47
N ASP A 174 7.68 -5.27 -25.42
CA ASP A 174 8.42 -4.27 -24.62
C ASP A 174 8.01 -2.80 -24.89
N SER A 175 7.30 -2.55 -26.01
CA SER A 175 6.76 -1.21 -26.31
C SER A 175 5.61 -0.80 -25.38
N LEU A 176 5.05 -1.76 -24.65
CA LEU A 176 3.93 -1.59 -23.72
C LEU A 176 4.39 -1.63 -22.25
N SER A 177 5.59 -1.12 -21.94
CA SER A 177 6.07 -1.08 -20.54
C SER A 177 5.05 -0.35 -19.66
N GLU A 178 4.42 -1.10 -18.76
CA GLU A 178 3.43 -0.55 -17.83
C GLU A 178 4.09 0.46 -16.89
N PRO A 179 3.50 1.65 -16.72
CA PRO A 179 4.03 2.65 -15.81
C PRO A 179 4.14 2.07 -14.39
N THR A 180 5.29 2.23 -13.77
CA THR A 180 5.53 1.84 -12.38
C THR A 180 5.63 3.11 -11.54
N ILE A 181 4.78 3.24 -10.53
CA ILE A 181 4.86 4.30 -9.53
C ILE A 181 5.31 3.73 -8.19
N VAL A 182 6.06 4.51 -7.42
CA VAL A 182 6.54 4.15 -6.09
C VAL A 182 5.99 5.14 -5.06
N ILE A 183 5.36 4.62 -4.01
CA ILE A 183 4.68 5.41 -2.97
C ILE A 183 5.29 5.10 -1.61
N PHE A 184 6.05 6.05 -1.05
CA PHE A 184 6.62 5.93 0.29
C PHE A 184 5.58 6.38 1.33
N CYS A 185 5.14 5.46 2.18
CA CYS A 185 4.07 5.71 3.12
C CYS A 185 4.15 4.81 4.37
N HIS A 186 3.02 4.34 4.89
CA HIS A 186 2.91 3.70 6.20
C HIS A 186 2.00 2.46 6.14
N LEU A 187 2.06 1.60 7.16
CA LEU A 187 1.30 0.36 7.21
C LEU A 187 -0.21 0.59 7.15
N GLY A 188 -0.75 1.47 8.01
CA GLY A 188 -2.19 1.67 8.08
C GLY A 188 -2.77 2.21 6.78
N VAL A 189 -2.14 3.22 6.15
CA VAL A 189 -2.63 3.76 4.88
C VAL A 189 -2.46 2.76 3.72
N ILE A 190 -1.43 1.91 3.72
CA ILE A 190 -1.33 0.81 2.75
C ILE A 190 -2.54 -0.12 2.89
N CYS A 191 -2.91 -0.49 4.12
CA CYS A 191 -4.10 -1.33 4.36
C CYS A 191 -5.40 -0.63 3.92
N VAL A 192 -5.53 0.69 4.08
CA VAL A 192 -6.70 1.45 3.56
C VAL A 192 -6.77 1.34 2.04
N VAL A 193 -5.65 1.59 1.35
CA VAL A 193 -5.61 1.52 -0.11
C VAL A 193 -5.87 0.10 -0.61
N LEU A 194 -5.29 -0.93 0.03
CA LEU A 194 -5.56 -2.32 -0.32
C LEU A 194 -7.02 -2.70 -0.06
N SER A 195 -7.62 -2.23 1.04
CA SER A 195 -9.04 -2.42 1.33
C SER A 195 -9.91 -1.90 0.18
N HIS A 196 -9.63 -0.69 -0.27
CA HIS A 196 -10.35 -0.04 -1.36
C HIS A 196 -10.15 -0.74 -2.72
N LEU A 197 -8.91 -1.11 -3.05
CA LEU A 197 -8.59 -1.77 -4.32
C LEU A 197 -9.16 -3.19 -4.42
N LEU A 198 -9.11 -3.94 -3.32
CA LEU A 198 -9.43 -5.37 -3.30
C LEU A 198 -10.85 -5.67 -2.80
N ASN A 199 -11.58 -4.65 -2.35
CA ASN A 199 -12.89 -4.79 -1.71
C ASN A 199 -12.85 -5.75 -0.50
N ILE A 200 -11.81 -5.63 0.33
CA ILE A 200 -11.63 -6.38 1.57
C ILE A 200 -11.80 -5.42 2.74
N PRO A 201 -12.60 -5.72 3.77
CA PRO A 201 -12.74 -4.85 4.94
C PRO A 201 -11.40 -4.47 5.55
N PHE A 202 -11.18 -3.17 5.78
CA PHE A 202 -9.92 -2.64 6.34
C PHE A 202 -9.48 -3.35 7.64
N PRO A 203 -10.36 -3.65 8.61
CA PRO A 203 -9.97 -4.33 9.83
C PRO A 203 -9.30 -5.69 9.60
N LEU A 204 -9.72 -6.43 8.56
CA LEU A 204 -9.12 -7.74 8.25
C LEU A 204 -7.69 -7.62 7.75
N LEU A 205 -7.40 -6.56 6.98
CA LEU A 205 -6.06 -6.31 6.44
C LEU A 205 -5.11 -5.85 7.54
N VAL A 206 -5.54 -4.88 8.34
CA VAL A 206 -4.68 -4.26 9.34
C VAL A 206 -4.40 -5.18 10.54
N HIS A 207 -5.31 -6.09 10.89
CA HIS A 207 -5.07 -7.13 11.90
C HIS A 207 -4.36 -8.36 11.33
N GLY A 208 -4.50 -8.61 10.02
CA GLY A 208 -3.97 -9.81 9.37
C GLY A 208 -2.58 -9.64 8.76
N PHE A 209 -2.15 -8.42 8.45
CA PHE A 209 -0.91 -8.16 7.75
C PHE A 209 0.11 -7.45 8.64
N PHE A 210 1.29 -8.02 8.70
CA PHE A 210 2.47 -7.31 9.16
C PHE A 210 3.36 -6.97 7.95
N LEU A 211 3.52 -5.69 7.69
CA LEU A 211 4.42 -5.18 6.66
C LEU A 211 5.71 -4.69 7.33
N PRO A 212 6.84 -5.40 7.22
CA PRO A 212 8.11 -4.95 7.81
C PRO A 212 8.52 -3.56 7.33
N THR A 213 9.36 -2.88 8.08
CA THR A 213 9.94 -1.58 7.67
C THR A 213 10.70 -1.72 6.36
N THR A 214 10.62 -0.72 5.49
CA THR A 214 11.09 -0.70 4.10
C THR A 214 10.55 -1.81 3.19
N SER A 215 9.63 -2.67 3.67
CA SER A 215 9.05 -3.70 2.83
C SER A 215 8.25 -3.11 1.67
N LEU A 216 8.18 -3.89 0.60
CA LEU A 216 7.44 -3.56 -0.61
C LEU A 216 6.14 -4.35 -0.65
N THR A 217 5.04 -3.65 -0.94
CA THR A 217 3.77 -4.26 -1.35
C THR A 217 3.51 -3.85 -2.79
N ILE A 218 3.44 -4.83 -3.68
CA ILE A 218 3.37 -4.62 -5.13
C ILE A 218 1.98 -5.00 -5.62
N VAL A 219 1.34 -4.06 -6.30
CA VAL A 219 0.01 -4.22 -6.89
C VAL A 219 0.09 -3.89 -8.37
N SER A 220 -0.47 -4.72 -9.22
CA SER A 220 -0.54 -4.48 -10.65
C SER A 220 -1.97 -4.47 -11.15
N SER A 221 -2.26 -3.60 -12.13
CA SER A 221 -3.52 -3.66 -12.84
C SER A 221 -3.54 -4.88 -13.77
N GLU A 222 -4.62 -5.62 -13.74
CA GLU A 222 -4.97 -6.58 -14.79
C GLU A 222 -6.05 -5.94 -15.66
N GLU A 223 -5.72 -5.78 -16.93
CA GLU A 223 -6.61 -5.17 -17.93
C GLU A 223 -7.36 -6.28 -18.67
N HIS A 224 -8.66 -6.15 -18.77
CA HIS A 224 -9.58 -7.11 -19.37
C HIS A 224 -10.29 -6.53 -20.61
N TRP A 225 -11.18 -7.33 -21.20
CA TRP A 225 -12.04 -6.88 -22.30
C TRP A 225 -12.86 -5.63 -21.90
N SER A 226 -13.33 -4.92 -22.86
CA SER A 226 -14.16 -3.71 -22.69
C SER A 226 -13.47 -2.61 -21.89
N ASN A 227 -12.13 -2.56 -21.93
CA ASN A 227 -11.34 -1.60 -21.18
C ASN A 227 -11.64 -1.61 -19.66
N GLU A 228 -11.91 -2.78 -19.11
CA GLU A 228 -12.04 -2.99 -17.68
C GLU A 228 -10.69 -3.37 -17.08
N ALA A 229 -10.45 -2.93 -15.85
CA ALA A 229 -9.27 -3.29 -15.07
C ALA A 229 -9.63 -3.60 -13.62
N TYR A 230 -8.88 -4.53 -13.05
CA TYR A 230 -8.89 -4.82 -11.63
C TYR A 230 -7.44 -4.84 -11.13
N PHE A 231 -7.23 -4.58 -9.86
CA PHE A 231 -5.89 -4.58 -9.28
C PHE A 231 -5.64 -5.89 -8.52
N ARG A 232 -4.46 -6.48 -8.75
CA ARG A 232 -4.05 -7.72 -8.08
C ARG A 232 -2.73 -7.50 -7.34
N VAL A 233 -2.66 -8.01 -6.11
CA VAL A 233 -1.43 -7.97 -5.31
C VAL A 233 -0.48 -9.07 -5.80
N GLN A 234 0.74 -8.69 -6.15
CA GLN A 234 1.80 -9.60 -6.59
C GLN A 234 2.76 -9.95 -5.46
N ALA A 235 2.96 -9.04 -4.49
CA ALA A 235 3.79 -9.27 -3.31
C ALA A 235 3.29 -8.44 -2.13
N ILE A 236 3.40 -9.00 -0.93
CA ILE A 236 3.09 -8.32 0.33
C ILE A 236 4.28 -8.46 1.26
N GLY A 237 4.79 -7.34 1.77
CA GLY A 237 5.84 -7.36 2.78
C GLY A 237 7.20 -7.86 2.28
N ASP A 238 7.49 -7.72 0.98
CA ASP A 238 8.75 -8.17 0.38
C ASP A 238 9.94 -7.36 0.92
N VAL A 239 10.87 -8.06 1.54
CA VAL A 239 12.08 -7.53 2.18
C VAL A 239 13.39 -8.06 1.56
N HIS A 240 13.34 -8.51 0.33
CA HIS A 240 14.48 -9.15 -0.35
C HIS A 240 15.78 -8.30 -0.30
N HIS A 241 15.66 -6.98 -0.34
CA HIS A 241 16.81 -6.07 -0.20
C HIS A 241 17.46 -6.14 1.18
N LEU A 242 16.69 -6.37 2.26
CA LEU A 242 17.22 -6.53 3.61
C LEU A 242 17.96 -7.86 3.74
N LEU A 243 17.36 -8.95 3.26
CA LEU A 243 17.97 -10.28 3.28
C LEU A 243 19.29 -10.31 2.49
N ASN A 244 19.32 -9.74 1.29
CA ASN A 244 20.53 -9.61 0.48
C ASN A 244 21.58 -8.74 1.13
N GLY A 245 21.17 -7.70 1.86
CA GLY A 245 22.05 -6.81 2.60
C GLY A 245 22.49 -7.37 3.96
N LYS A 246 21.97 -8.53 4.36
CA LYS A 246 22.17 -9.12 5.71
C LYS A 246 21.77 -8.18 6.84
N GLU A 247 20.80 -7.28 6.59
CA GLU A 247 20.20 -6.43 7.61
C GLU A 247 19.01 -7.16 8.24
N PRO A 248 18.99 -7.36 9.55
CA PRO A 248 17.87 -8.05 10.23
C PRO A 248 16.56 -7.31 10.01
N ILE A 249 15.48 -8.06 9.77
CA ILE A 249 14.13 -7.51 9.60
C ILE A 249 13.67 -6.92 10.94
N SER A 250 13.24 -5.66 10.93
CA SER A 250 12.72 -4.97 12.10
C SER A 250 11.36 -5.52 12.52
N SER A 251 11.14 -5.64 13.82
CA SER A 251 9.83 -5.97 14.41
C SER A 251 9.02 -4.73 14.80
N ALA A 252 9.43 -3.54 14.36
CA ALA A 252 8.72 -2.29 14.68
C ALA A 252 7.27 -2.33 14.19
N GLY A 253 6.31 -2.22 15.14
CA GLY A 253 4.88 -2.33 14.89
C GLY A 253 4.36 -3.78 14.84
N SER A 254 5.13 -4.75 15.34
CA SER A 254 4.68 -6.14 15.55
C SER A 254 4.72 -6.51 17.02
N PHE A 255 3.81 -7.37 17.44
CA PHE A 255 3.81 -7.97 18.79
C PHE A 255 4.77 -9.14 18.92
N VAL A 256 5.28 -9.65 17.81
CA VAL A 256 6.21 -10.79 17.77
C VAL A 256 7.46 -10.42 16.99
N LYS A 257 8.53 -11.18 17.19
CA LYS A 257 9.74 -11.00 16.38
C LYS A 257 9.44 -11.32 14.90
N ALA A 258 9.88 -10.47 14.01
CA ALA A 258 9.79 -10.74 12.58
C ALA A 258 10.59 -12.00 12.22
N PHE A 259 10.05 -12.81 11.31
CA PHE A 259 10.74 -13.95 10.75
C PHE A 259 11.94 -13.46 9.91
N GLN A 260 13.11 -14.04 10.11
CA GLN A 260 14.36 -13.54 9.54
C GLN A 260 14.78 -14.27 8.24
N GLY A 261 14.02 -15.28 7.81
CA GLY A 261 14.36 -16.09 6.63
C GLY A 261 15.10 -17.38 6.97
#